data_2c8fe1411c249bb7588bb70f18a5ba1d
#
_entry.id   2c8fe1411c249bb7588bb70f18a5ba1d
#
_cell.length_a   1.000
_cell.length_b   1.000
_cell.length_c   1.000
_cell.angle_alpha   90.00
_cell.angle_beta   90.00
_cell.angle_gamma   90.00
#
_symmetry.space_group_name_H-M   'P 1'
#
loop_
_entity.id
_entity.type
_entity.pdbx_description
1 polymer ?
#
loop_
_entity_poly.entity_id
_entity_poly.type
_entity_poly.pdbx_seq_one_letter_code
_entity_poly.pdbx_strand_id
1 'polypeptide(L)'
;MLLILNYVENLQGAINDLEFMEKILKEHEIDIVISAVGGANIMHQSILIHALKAVGTIKRFLPSEFGHDIDRADPVEPGLSMYKEKRTVRRLIEETEIPYTYICCNSIASWPYHDNKHPSEVLPPLDQFQIYGDGNVKAYFVAGSDIGKFTMKAAIDVRTLNKSVHFRPPNNYLNMNELALLWEKKIGRNLPRVTVSEDDLLAAAQEKMIPKSVVASFTHDIFIKGCQVNFSIDGPNEVEVTSLYPDERFRTVDECFDDFIVQMNGQQIGEEEEITNPSPVVEL
;
A
#
# COMPACT_ATOMS: atom_id res chain seq x y z
N MET A 1 24.40 4.60 -8.87
CA MET A 1 24.09 5.52 -9.99
C MET A 1 22.81 6.25 -9.61
N LEU A 2 22.89 7.53 -9.30
CA LEU A 2 21.75 8.37 -8.98
C LEU A 2 21.03 8.66 -10.30
N LEU A 3 19.84 8.09 -10.50
CA LEU A 3 18.97 8.49 -11.61
C LEU A 3 18.43 9.88 -11.26
N ILE A 4 19.05 10.92 -11.81
CA ILE A 4 18.48 12.25 -11.79
C ILE A 4 17.40 12.24 -12.85
N LEU A 5 16.11 12.28 -12.43
CA LEU A 5 14.99 12.55 -13.32
C LEU A 5 15.13 14.00 -13.78
N ASN A 6 15.77 14.20 -14.92
CA ASN A 6 15.96 15.52 -15.51
C ASN A 6 14.68 16.10 -16.11
N TYR A 7 13.63 15.27 -16.28
CA TYR A 7 12.40 15.67 -16.92
C TYR A 7 11.23 14.77 -16.48
N VAL A 8 10.10 15.38 -16.14
CA VAL A 8 8.82 14.70 -15.89
C VAL A 8 7.79 15.32 -16.81
N GLU A 9 7.17 14.52 -17.66
CA GLU A 9 6.07 14.92 -18.52
C GLU A 9 4.76 14.38 -17.97
N ASN A 10 3.76 15.25 -17.85
CA ASN A 10 2.41 14.89 -17.44
C ASN A 10 1.54 14.73 -18.67
N LEU A 11 1.15 13.50 -18.97
CA LEU A 11 0.24 13.16 -20.07
C LEU A 11 -1.13 12.79 -19.49
N GLN A 12 -2.19 13.36 -20.07
CA GLN A 12 -3.56 13.04 -19.68
C GLN A 12 -4.18 12.07 -20.67
N GLY A 13 -4.75 10.98 -20.17
CA GLY A 13 -5.45 9.97 -20.96
C GLY A 13 -5.99 8.85 -20.10
N ALA A 14 -6.74 7.95 -20.70
CA ALA A 14 -7.33 6.83 -20.01
C ALA A 14 -6.49 5.56 -20.19
N ILE A 15 -6.18 4.86 -19.08
CA ILE A 15 -5.43 3.60 -19.10
C ILE A 15 -6.14 2.49 -19.90
N ASN A 16 -7.44 2.60 -20.08
CA ASN A 16 -8.27 1.68 -20.86
C ASN A 16 -8.50 2.14 -22.30
N ASP A 17 -7.76 3.14 -22.79
CA ASP A 17 -7.69 3.52 -24.19
C ASP A 17 -6.46 2.86 -24.84
N LEU A 18 -6.70 1.79 -25.58
CA LEU A 18 -5.64 0.98 -26.20
C LEU A 18 -4.78 1.79 -27.17
N GLU A 19 -5.38 2.57 -28.08
CA GLU A 19 -4.68 3.33 -29.10
C GLU A 19 -3.83 4.44 -28.47
N PHE A 20 -4.38 5.12 -27.47
CA PHE A 20 -3.67 6.13 -26.69
C PHE A 20 -2.46 5.53 -25.99
N MET A 21 -2.64 4.39 -25.30
CA MET A 21 -1.54 3.73 -24.57
C MET A 21 -0.44 3.24 -25.52
N GLU A 22 -0.79 2.59 -26.63
CA GLU A 22 0.21 2.17 -27.62
C GLU A 22 0.98 3.34 -28.21
N LYS A 23 0.30 4.45 -28.51
CA LYS A 23 0.90 5.65 -29.04
C LYS A 23 1.95 6.21 -28.08
N ILE A 24 1.56 6.45 -26.82
CA ILE A 24 2.45 7.02 -25.79
C ILE A 24 3.67 6.11 -25.57
N LEU A 25 3.45 4.80 -25.40
CA LEU A 25 4.53 3.85 -25.16
C LEU A 25 5.56 3.86 -26.29
N LYS A 26 5.12 4.01 -27.54
CA LYS A 26 6.01 4.08 -28.71
C LYS A 26 6.69 5.43 -28.87
N GLU A 27 5.94 6.55 -28.74
CA GLU A 27 6.47 7.91 -28.94
C GLU A 27 7.53 8.28 -27.90
N HIS A 28 7.36 7.82 -26.66
CA HIS A 28 8.29 8.12 -25.57
C HIS A 28 9.28 6.98 -25.29
N GLU A 29 9.34 5.97 -26.15
CA GLU A 29 10.26 4.82 -26.04
C GLU A 29 10.25 4.17 -24.63
N ILE A 30 9.05 4.04 -24.04
CA ILE A 30 8.86 3.52 -22.69
C ILE A 30 9.23 2.03 -22.65
N ASP A 31 10.09 1.65 -21.71
CA ASP A 31 10.52 0.26 -21.53
C ASP A 31 10.21 -0.30 -20.12
N ILE A 32 9.90 0.57 -19.16
CA ILE A 32 9.45 0.17 -17.81
C ILE A 32 8.14 0.87 -17.50
N VAL A 33 7.13 0.11 -17.10
CA VAL A 33 5.81 0.64 -16.74
C VAL A 33 5.45 0.22 -15.33
N ILE A 34 5.03 1.20 -14.50
CA ILE A 34 4.50 0.99 -13.16
C ILE A 34 3.06 1.46 -13.15
N SER A 35 2.13 0.55 -12.88
CA SER A 35 0.71 0.87 -12.71
C SER A 35 0.38 1.07 -11.25
N ALA A 36 -0.27 2.19 -10.92
CA ALA A 36 -0.73 2.51 -9.55
C ALA A 36 -2.22 2.85 -9.57
N VAL A 37 -3.03 2.03 -10.24
CA VAL A 37 -4.48 2.16 -10.26
C VAL A 37 -5.10 1.45 -9.06
N GLY A 38 -6.13 2.03 -8.46
CA GLY A 38 -6.78 1.46 -7.30
C GLY A 38 -8.23 1.02 -7.53
N GLY A 39 -8.74 0.24 -6.59
CA GLY A 39 -10.16 -0.05 -6.43
C GLY A 39 -10.85 -0.57 -7.70
N ALA A 40 -11.90 0.12 -8.11
CA ALA A 40 -12.74 -0.26 -9.24
C ALA A 40 -12.05 -0.28 -10.62
N ASN A 41 -10.81 0.24 -10.71
CA ASN A 41 -10.08 0.35 -11.97
C ASN A 41 -9.05 -0.77 -12.20
N ILE A 42 -8.97 -1.75 -11.31
CA ILE A 42 -7.98 -2.84 -11.40
C ILE A 42 -8.05 -3.55 -12.76
N MET A 43 -9.23 -3.86 -13.26
CA MET A 43 -9.43 -4.55 -14.53
C MET A 43 -9.09 -3.70 -15.77
N HIS A 44 -8.99 -2.37 -15.65
CA HIS A 44 -8.51 -1.52 -16.75
C HIS A 44 -7.06 -1.85 -17.16
N GLN A 45 -6.29 -2.43 -16.25
CA GLN A 45 -4.94 -2.92 -16.57
C GLN A 45 -4.92 -3.99 -17.66
N SER A 46 -6.02 -4.70 -17.92
CA SER A 46 -6.10 -5.67 -19.00
C SER A 46 -5.86 -5.01 -20.38
N ILE A 47 -6.41 -3.83 -20.58
CA ILE A 47 -6.20 -3.06 -21.83
C ILE A 47 -4.74 -2.57 -21.91
N LEU A 48 -4.20 -2.06 -20.80
CA LEU A 48 -2.79 -1.69 -20.71
C LEU A 48 -1.88 -2.88 -21.07
N ILE A 49 -2.13 -4.08 -20.53
CA ILE A 49 -1.35 -5.29 -20.84
C ILE A 49 -1.37 -5.61 -22.33
N HIS A 50 -2.52 -5.48 -22.99
CA HIS A 50 -2.60 -5.66 -24.45
C HIS A 50 -1.76 -4.62 -25.21
N ALA A 51 -1.77 -3.35 -24.77
CA ALA A 51 -0.91 -2.31 -25.35
C ALA A 51 0.58 -2.64 -25.15
N LEU A 52 0.99 -3.06 -23.94
CA LEU A 52 2.36 -3.45 -23.64
C LEU A 52 2.82 -4.60 -24.53
N LYS A 53 1.97 -5.61 -24.73
CA LYS A 53 2.25 -6.75 -25.62
C LYS A 53 2.39 -6.32 -27.08
N ALA A 54 1.48 -5.46 -27.56
CA ALA A 54 1.49 -4.97 -28.94
C ALA A 54 2.72 -4.11 -29.26
N VAL A 55 3.21 -3.33 -28.30
CA VAL A 55 4.43 -2.52 -28.44
C VAL A 55 5.68 -3.40 -28.48
N GLY A 56 5.74 -4.43 -27.65
CA GLY A 56 6.78 -5.48 -27.69
C GLY A 56 8.19 -5.05 -27.25
N THR A 57 8.39 -3.81 -26.78
CA THR A 57 9.68 -3.28 -26.30
C THR A 57 9.78 -3.20 -24.79
N ILE A 58 8.74 -3.60 -24.09
CA ILE A 58 8.66 -3.49 -22.62
C ILE A 58 9.63 -4.46 -21.96
N LYS A 59 10.53 -3.91 -21.15
CA LYS A 59 11.50 -4.66 -20.37
C LYS A 59 11.00 -5.06 -18.99
N ARG A 60 10.01 -4.29 -18.45
CA ARG A 60 9.45 -4.55 -17.13
C ARG A 60 8.07 -3.91 -16.99
N PHE A 61 7.12 -4.70 -16.49
CA PHE A 61 5.82 -4.21 -16.02
C PHE A 61 5.64 -4.50 -14.54
N LEU A 62 5.31 -3.49 -13.76
CA LEU A 62 4.91 -3.60 -12.37
C LEU A 62 3.41 -3.27 -12.29
N PRO A 63 2.53 -4.28 -12.17
CA PRO A 63 1.09 -4.04 -12.05
C PRO A 63 0.75 -3.42 -10.69
N SER A 64 -0.48 -2.93 -10.55
CA SER A 64 -0.98 -2.32 -9.31
C SER A 64 -1.27 -3.37 -8.25
N GLU A 65 -0.20 -3.85 -7.64
CA GLU A 65 -0.23 -4.77 -6.50
C GLU A 65 -0.29 -4.00 -5.19
N PHE A 66 0.82 -3.48 -4.73
CA PHE A 66 1.00 -2.58 -3.59
C PHE A 66 0.17 -2.93 -2.35
N GLY A 67 0.24 -4.20 -1.94
CA GLY A 67 -0.45 -4.76 -0.78
C GLY A 67 0.18 -6.09 -0.38
N HIS A 68 -0.61 -7.00 0.22
CA HIS A 68 -0.09 -8.34 0.48
C HIS A 68 -0.10 -9.21 -0.78
N ASP A 69 0.53 -10.37 -0.72
CA ASP A 69 0.54 -11.30 -1.84
C ASP A 69 -0.86 -11.90 -2.03
N ILE A 70 -1.50 -11.51 -3.12
CA ILE A 70 -2.88 -11.90 -3.42
C ILE A 70 -3.04 -13.39 -3.73
N ASP A 71 -1.98 -14.09 -4.14
CA ASP A 71 -2.04 -15.54 -4.36
C ASP A 71 -1.96 -16.32 -3.03
N ARG A 72 -1.58 -15.65 -1.93
CA ARG A 72 -1.44 -16.21 -0.59
C ARG A 72 -2.50 -15.71 0.41
N ALA A 73 -3.25 -14.69 0.05
CA ALA A 73 -4.30 -14.09 0.86
C ALA A 73 -5.68 -14.55 0.40
N ASP A 74 -6.60 -14.74 1.35
CA ASP A 74 -7.95 -15.20 1.05
C ASP A 74 -8.99 -14.48 1.92
N PRO A 75 -9.14 -13.15 1.75
CA PRO A 75 -10.10 -12.37 2.51
C PRO A 75 -11.53 -12.82 2.22
N VAL A 76 -12.45 -12.54 3.16
CA VAL A 76 -13.89 -12.70 2.90
C VAL A 76 -14.38 -11.67 1.88
N GLU A 77 -15.58 -11.86 1.31
CA GLU A 77 -16.18 -10.83 0.46
C GLU A 77 -16.45 -9.53 1.25
N PRO A 78 -16.34 -8.35 0.64
CA PRO A 78 -16.05 -8.07 -0.78
C PRO A 78 -14.56 -8.03 -1.16
N GLY A 79 -13.66 -8.17 -0.20
CA GLY A 79 -12.21 -8.15 -0.43
C GLY A 79 -11.75 -9.27 -1.37
N LEU A 80 -12.36 -10.46 -1.27
CA LEU A 80 -12.06 -11.59 -2.13
C LEU A 80 -12.31 -11.30 -3.61
N SER A 81 -13.41 -10.62 -3.95
CA SER A 81 -13.69 -10.22 -5.33
C SER A 81 -12.60 -9.32 -5.90
N MET A 82 -12.11 -8.33 -5.13
CA MET A 82 -10.99 -7.48 -5.55
C MET A 82 -9.69 -8.28 -5.79
N TYR A 83 -9.42 -9.28 -4.95
CA TYR A 83 -8.24 -10.13 -5.13
C TYR A 83 -8.38 -11.08 -6.32
N LYS A 84 -9.58 -11.56 -6.62
CA LYS A 84 -9.85 -12.31 -7.86
C LYS A 84 -9.55 -11.48 -9.11
N GLU A 85 -9.91 -10.19 -9.12
CA GLU A 85 -9.57 -9.28 -10.22
C GLU A 85 -8.05 -9.11 -10.36
N LYS A 86 -7.32 -8.87 -9.26
CA LYS A 86 -5.86 -8.78 -9.28
C LYS A 86 -5.21 -10.10 -9.74
N ARG A 87 -5.70 -11.25 -9.30
CA ARG A 87 -5.24 -12.56 -9.77
C ARG A 87 -5.48 -12.72 -11.27
N THR A 88 -6.61 -12.24 -11.79
CA THR A 88 -6.88 -12.23 -13.24
C THR A 88 -5.84 -11.41 -13.99
N VAL A 89 -5.48 -10.24 -13.47
CA VAL A 89 -4.41 -9.39 -14.03
C VAL A 89 -3.06 -10.11 -14.02
N ARG A 90 -2.67 -10.78 -12.92
CA ARG A 90 -1.44 -11.59 -12.86
C ARG A 90 -1.41 -12.68 -13.92
N ARG A 91 -2.48 -13.47 -14.03
CA ARG A 91 -2.57 -14.56 -15.03
C ARG A 91 -2.46 -14.01 -16.45
N LEU A 92 -3.10 -12.89 -16.76
CA LEU A 92 -2.98 -12.27 -18.08
C LEU A 92 -1.55 -11.80 -18.40
N ILE A 93 -0.83 -11.24 -17.42
CA ILE A 93 0.58 -10.87 -17.58
C ILE A 93 1.44 -12.13 -17.88
N GLU A 94 1.25 -13.19 -17.13
CA GLU A 94 1.96 -14.45 -17.27
C GLU A 94 1.68 -15.12 -18.64
N GLU A 95 0.40 -15.13 -19.07
CA GLU A 95 -0.03 -15.65 -20.38
C GLU A 95 0.52 -14.85 -21.56
N THR A 96 0.67 -13.55 -21.39
CA THR A 96 1.24 -12.67 -22.42
C THR A 96 2.77 -12.67 -22.45
N GLU A 97 3.42 -13.30 -21.48
CA GLU A 97 4.88 -13.38 -21.34
C GLU A 97 5.57 -12.00 -21.25
N ILE A 98 4.85 -10.99 -20.76
CA ILE A 98 5.43 -9.67 -20.50
C ILE A 98 6.34 -9.78 -19.27
N PRO A 99 7.59 -9.30 -19.32
CA PRO A 99 8.49 -9.31 -18.17
C PRO A 99 7.89 -8.49 -17.01
N TYR A 100 7.78 -9.05 -15.81
CA TYR A 100 7.07 -8.43 -14.69
C TYR A 100 7.85 -8.41 -13.39
N THR A 101 7.35 -7.64 -12.43
CA THR A 101 7.70 -7.73 -11.00
C THR A 101 6.46 -7.38 -10.18
N TYR A 102 6.04 -8.27 -9.28
CA TYR A 102 4.96 -8.04 -8.35
C TYR A 102 5.48 -7.47 -7.04
N ILE A 103 4.97 -6.32 -6.61
CA ILE A 103 5.37 -5.66 -5.36
C ILE A 103 4.39 -6.02 -4.25
N CYS A 104 4.81 -6.91 -3.36
CA CYS A 104 4.06 -7.34 -2.18
C CYS A 104 4.58 -6.56 -0.95
N CYS A 105 4.14 -5.30 -0.82
CA CYS A 105 4.67 -4.39 0.20
C CYS A 105 3.98 -4.50 1.57
N ASN A 106 2.97 -5.37 1.72
CA ASN A 106 2.21 -5.56 2.95
C ASN A 106 1.44 -4.31 3.41
N SER A 107 1.38 -4.04 4.73
CA SER A 107 0.64 -2.91 5.28
C SER A 107 1.47 -1.63 5.26
N ILE A 108 0.83 -0.50 5.02
CA ILE A 108 1.51 0.80 5.09
C ILE A 108 1.80 1.13 6.56
N ALA A 109 3.04 1.54 6.86
CA ALA A 109 3.47 1.99 8.18
C ALA A 109 2.97 3.41 8.47
N SER A 110 1.69 3.62 8.33
CA SER A 110 0.97 4.79 8.74
C SER A 110 -0.04 4.36 9.79
N TRP A 111 -1.28 4.53 9.50
CA TRP A 111 -2.33 4.20 10.44
C TRP A 111 -3.04 2.88 10.07
N PRO A 112 -3.13 1.89 10.96
CA PRO A 112 -3.70 0.57 10.62
C PRO A 112 -5.22 0.58 10.38
N TYR A 113 -5.90 1.69 10.67
CA TYR A 113 -7.34 1.79 10.45
C TYR A 113 -7.74 2.64 9.27
N HIS A 114 -6.78 3.22 8.55
CA HIS A 114 -7.20 4.07 7.47
C HIS A 114 -8.08 3.26 6.51
N ASP A 115 -9.23 3.78 6.24
CA ASP A 115 -10.02 3.33 5.12
C ASP A 115 -9.47 3.98 3.84
N ASN A 116 -9.99 3.59 2.67
CA ASN A 116 -9.55 4.18 1.41
C ASN A 116 -9.93 5.68 1.26
N LYS A 117 -10.66 6.24 2.21
CA LYS A 117 -11.01 7.68 2.26
C LYS A 117 -10.03 8.48 3.09
N HIS A 118 -9.34 7.82 4.01
CA HIS A 118 -8.40 8.44 4.93
C HIS A 118 -7.03 7.79 4.74
N PRO A 119 -6.27 8.23 3.75
CA PRO A 119 -4.92 7.72 3.50
C PRO A 119 -3.97 8.07 4.66
N SER A 120 -2.70 7.83 4.47
CA SER A 120 -1.64 7.97 5.47
C SER A 120 -1.52 9.34 6.16
N GLU A 121 -2.26 10.34 5.71
CA GLU A 121 -2.25 11.70 6.24
C GLU A 121 -3.19 11.90 7.44
N VAL A 122 -4.09 10.94 7.70
CA VAL A 122 -4.99 11.02 8.85
C VAL A 122 -4.23 10.72 10.13
N LEU A 123 -4.33 11.63 11.10
CA LEU A 123 -3.71 11.44 12.40
C LEU A 123 -4.29 10.22 13.13
N PRO A 124 -3.44 9.47 13.85
CA PRO A 124 -3.90 8.44 14.76
C PRO A 124 -4.87 8.98 15.80
N PRO A 125 -5.87 8.19 16.27
CA PRO A 125 -6.81 8.66 17.26
C PRO A 125 -6.12 9.00 18.58
N LEU A 126 -6.65 9.99 19.26
CA LEU A 126 -6.14 10.48 20.55
C LEU A 126 -7.05 10.12 21.74
N ASP A 127 -8.18 9.48 21.48
CA ASP A 127 -9.20 9.13 22.48
C ASP A 127 -9.19 7.66 22.86
N GLN A 128 -8.99 6.77 21.89
CA GLN A 128 -8.98 5.32 22.08
C GLN A 128 -8.14 4.62 21.00
N PHE A 129 -7.77 3.37 21.23
CA PHE A 129 -7.07 2.54 20.26
C PHE A 129 -7.84 1.23 20.02
N GLN A 130 -8.22 0.97 18.75
CA GLN A 130 -8.89 -0.27 18.40
C GLN A 130 -7.87 -1.42 18.29
N ILE A 131 -8.26 -2.56 18.81
CA ILE A 131 -7.50 -3.81 18.77
C ILE A 131 -8.34 -4.85 18.05
N TYR A 132 -7.81 -5.44 17.00
CA TYR A 132 -8.50 -6.48 16.24
C TYR A 132 -8.25 -7.84 16.88
N GLY A 133 -9.33 -8.56 17.24
CA GLY A 133 -9.25 -9.80 18.00
C GLY A 133 -8.54 -9.60 19.33
N ASP A 134 -7.55 -10.43 19.63
CA ASP A 134 -6.69 -10.31 20.81
C ASP A 134 -5.48 -9.35 20.60
N GLY A 135 -5.31 -8.86 19.38
CA GLY A 135 -4.23 -7.95 19.01
C GLY A 135 -2.84 -8.57 18.91
N ASN A 136 -2.71 -9.90 18.94
CA ASN A 136 -1.43 -10.61 18.97
C ASN A 136 -0.94 -11.06 17.60
N VAL A 137 -1.81 -11.10 16.58
CA VAL A 137 -1.42 -11.44 15.21
C VAL A 137 -0.51 -10.35 14.67
N LYS A 138 0.68 -10.76 14.22
CA LYS A 138 1.68 -9.84 13.67
C LYS A 138 1.46 -9.58 12.19
N ALA A 139 1.87 -8.39 11.76
CA ALA A 139 1.90 -7.97 10.36
C ALA A 139 3.20 -7.21 10.07
N TYR A 140 3.52 -7.06 8.80
CA TYR A 140 4.62 -6.22 8.35
C TYR A 140 4.12 -4.84 7.93
N PHE A 141 4.81 -3.79 8.40
CA PHE A 141 4.48 -2.41 8.09
C PHE A 141 5.63 -1.75 7.33
N VAL A 142 5.32 -1.05 6.24
CA VAL A 142 6.31 -0.42 5.37
C VAL A 142 5.94 1.05 5.16
N ALA A 143 6.88 1.96 5.44
CA ALA A 143 6.68 3.39 5.19
C ALA A 143 6.40 3.66 3.71
N GLY A 144 5.48 4.57 3.40
CA GLY A 144 5.14 4.92 2.02
C GLY A 144 6.34 5.34 1.18
N SER A 145 7.27 6.10 1.78
CA SER A 145 8.55 6.48 1.14
C SER A 145 9.42 5.28 0.80
N ASP A 146 9.44 4.24 1.65
CA ASP A 146 10.20 3.02 1.38
C ASP A 146 9.50 2.15 0.33
N ILE A 147 8.16 2.14 0.29
CA ILE A 147 7.43 1.47 -0.79
C ILE A 147 7.89 2.05 -2.14
N GLY A 148 7.87 3.38 -2.30
CA GLY A 148 8.36 4.03 -3.52
C GLY A 148 9.83 3.75 -3.81
N LYS A 149 10.71 3.94 -2.82
CA LYS A 149 12.15 3.70 -2.93
C LYS A 149 12.48 2.30 -3.42
N PHE A 150 11.96 1.27 -2.78
CA PHE A 150 12.28 -0.11 -3.11
C PHE A 150 11.54 -0.61 -4.36
N THR A 151 10.37 -0.04 -4.69
CA THR A 151 9.72 -0.29 -5.98
C THR A 151 10.59 0.18 -7.13
N MET A 152 11.16 1.40 -7.06
CA MET A 152 12.05 1.90 -8.10
C MET A 152 13.33 1.08 -8.21
N LYS A 153 13.91 0.61 -7.10
CA LYS A 153 15.05 -0.31 -7.12
C LYS A 153 14.69 -1.64 -7.79
N ALA A 154 13.56 -2.24 -7.39
CA ALA A 154 13.08 -3.50 -7.95
C ALA A 154 12.76 -3.39 -9.46
N ALA A 155 12.26 -2.25 -9.92
CA ALA A 155 11.90 -2.04 -11.32
C ALA A 155 13.08 -2.21 -12.29
N ILE A 156 14.30 -1.97 -11.86
CA ILE A 156 15.52 -2.04 -12.68
C ILE A 156 16.46 -3.20 -12.30
N ASP A 157 16.21 -3.91 -11.21
CA ASP A 157 17.05 -5.00 -10.72
C ASP A 157 16.71 -6.31 -11.47
N VAL A 158 17.70 -6.94 -12.09
CA VAL A 158 17.51 -8.19 -12.83
C VAL A 158 17.14 -9.36 -11.92
N ARG A 159 17.47 -9.28 -10.61
CA ARG A 159 17.17 -10.34 -9.62
C ARG A 159 15.67 -10.40 -9.28
N THR A 160 14.90 -9.37 -9.63
CA THR A 160 13.44 -9.28 -9.39
C THR A 160 12.62 -9.59 -10.65
N LEU A 161 13.28 -9.91 -11.76
CA LEU A 161 12.61 -10.21 -13.02
C LEU A 161 11.74 -11.46 -12.89
N ASN A 162 10.47 -11.34 -13.25
CA ASN A 162 9.45 -12.40 -13.17
C ASN A 162 9.31 -12.98 -11.75
N LYS A 163 9.34 -12.09 -10.74
CA LYS A 163 9.23 -12.47 -9.34
C LYS A 163 8.25 -11.61 -8.55
N SER A 164 7.75 -12.20 -7.48
CA SER A 164 7.12 -11.49 -6.37
C SER A 164 8.20 -10.98 -5.42
N VAL A 165 8.22 -9.68 -5.14
CA VAL A 165 9.15 -9.04 -4.22
C VAL A 165 8.41 -8.68 -2.94
N HIS A 166 8.73 -9.38 -1.86
CA HIS A 166 8.09 -9.22 -0.56
C HIS A 166 8.84 -8.22 0.30
N PHE A 167 8.12 -7.26 0.86
CA PHE A 167 8.68 -6.26 1.77
C PHE A 167 8.38 -6.70 3.21
N ARG A 168 9.36 -7.27 3.88
CA ARG A 168 9.25 -7.80 5.25
C ARG A 168 10.34 -7.23 6.17
N PRO A 169 10.33 -5.90 6.44
CA PRO A 169 11.32 -5.28 7.31
C PRO A 169 11.22 -5.83 8.75
N PRO A 170 12.29 -6.46 9.30
CA PRO A 170 12.22 -7.12 10.59
C PRO A 170 11.84 -6.19 11.76
N ASN A 171 12.28 -4.92 11.69
CA ASN A 171 12.00 -3.92 12.73
C ASN A 171 10.53 -3.43 12.73
N ASN A 172 9.77 -3.75 11.69
CA ASN A 172 8.36 -3.38 11.54
C ASN A 172 7.45 -4.62 11.53
N TYR A 173 7.89 -5.72 12.10
CA TYR A 173 7.11 -6.93 12.32
C TYR A 173 6.39 -6.81 13.67
N LEU A 174 5.21 -6.20 13.68
CA LEU A 174 4.50 -5.75 14.86
C LEU A 174 3.06 -6.27 14.88
N ASN A 175 2.50 -6.39 16.08
CA ASN A 175 1.08 -6.62 16.30
C ASN A 175 0.37 -5.34 16.76
N MET A 176 -0.98 -5.39 16.88
CA MET A 176 -1.78 -4.23 17.25
C MET A 176 -1.45 -3.71 18.66
N ASN A 177 -1.14 -4.59 19.61
CA ASN A 177 -0.76 -4.20 20.97
C ASN A 177 0.58 -3.47 20.99
N GLU A 178 1.56 -3.95 20.20
CA GLU A 178 2.86 -3.29 20.05
C GLU A 178 2.75 -1.91 19.39
N LEU A 179 1.90 -1.80 18.34
CA LEU A 179 1.61 -0.52 17.68
C LEU A 179 1.00 0.50 18.66
N ALA A 180 0.03 0.05 19.45
CA ALA A 180 -0.60 0.90 20.44
C ALA A 180 0.42 1.42 21.50
N LEU A 181 1.30 0.56 21.97
CA LEU A 181 2.35 0.96 22.91
C LEU A 181 3.33 1.97 22.31
N LEU A 182 3.71 1.80 21.04
CA LEU A 182 4.55 2.77 20.33
C LEU A 182 3.86 4.13 20.24
N TRP A 183 2.57 4.15 19.85
CA TRP A 183 1.82 5.39 19.75
C TRP A 183 1.64 6.09 21.10
N GLU A 184 1.24 5.36 22.14
CA GLU A 184 1.10 5.89 23.51
C GLU A 184 2.40 6.51 24.05
N LYS A 185 3.53 5.88 23.74
CA LYS A 185 4.85 6.42 24.08
C LYS A 185 5.10 7.76 23.39
N LYS A 186 4.69 7.92 22.12
CA LYS A 186 4.85 9.17 21.36
C LYS A 186 3.98 10.30 21.92
N ILE A 187 2.73 10.02 22.27
CA ILE A 187 1.79 11.02 22.80
C ILE A 187 1.90 11.22 24.34
N GLY A 188 2.75 10.44 25.01
CA GLY A 188 3.01 10.56 26.44
C GLY A 188 1.84 10.17 27.37
N ARG A 189 0.87 9.39 26.86
CA ARG A 189 -0.31 8.94 27.64
C ARG A 189 -0.87 7.61 27.15
N ASN A 190 -1.51 6.86 28.02
CA ASN A 190 -2.21 5.63 27.66
C ASN A 190 -3.59 5.95 27.04
N LEU A 191 -4.00 5.13 26.09
CA LEU A 191 -5.30 5.18 25.47
C LEU A 191 -6.14 3.95 25.87
N PRO A 192 -7.45 4.11 26.10
CA PRO A 192 -8.37 2.98 26.25
C PRO A 192 -8.25 2.04 25.04
N ARG A 193 -8.28 0.73 25.28
CA ARG A 193 -8.32 -0.29 24.24
C ARG A 193 -9.78 -0.65 23.94
N VAL A 194 -10.16 -0.60 22.67
CA VAL A 194 -11.46 -1.04 22.20
C VAL A 194 -11.25 -2.26 21.30
N THR A 195 -11.72 -3.40 21.75
CA THR A 195 -11.63 -4.64 20.96
C THR A 195 -12.68 -4.65 19.87
N VAL A 196 -12.25 -4.88 18.63
CA VAL A 196 -13.12 -5.22 17.49
C VAL A 196 -12.98 -6.73 17.28
N SER A 197 -14.02 -7.47 17.56
CA SER A 197 -14.01 -8.92 17.47
C SER A 197 -13.96 -9.42 16.02
N GLU A 198 -13.65 -10.71 15.82
CA GLU A 198 -13.76 -11.36 14.51
C GLU A 198 -15.18 -11.23 13.96
N ASP A 199 -16.20 -11.45 14.80
CA ASP A 199 -17.61 -11.33 14.41
C ASP A 199 -17.98 -9.91 13.97
N ASP A 200 -17.45 -8.86 14.65
CA ASP A 200 -17.67 -7.46 14.26
C ASP A 200 -17.07 -7.17 12.87
N LEU A 201 -15.87 -7.69 12.59
CA LEU A 201 -15.23 -7.53 11.28
C LEU A 201 -16.00 -8.24 10.18
N LEU A 202 -16.45 -9.47 10.44
CA LEU A 202 -17.27 -10.24 9.49
C LEU A 202 -18.63 -9.58 9.24
N ALA A 203 -19.27 -9.04 10.28
CA ALA A 203 -20.52 -8.29 10.14
C ALA A 203 -20.31 -7.02 9.31
N ALA A 204 -19.25 -6.24 9.58
CA ALA A 204 -18.92 -5.03 8.82
C ALA A 204 -18.60 -5.34 7.35
N ALA A 205 -17.95 -6.48 7.06
CA ALA A 205 -17.71 -6.93 5.69
C ALA A 205 -19.02 -7.19 4.95
N GLN A 206 -20.03 -7.75 5.62
CA GLN A 206 -21.33 -8.08 5.03
C GLN A 206 -22.26 -6.87 4.80
N GLU A 207 -22.00 -5.72 5.42
CA GLU A 207 -22.83 -4.50 5.26
C GLU A 207 -22.88 -3.97 3.83
N LYS A 208 -21.98 -4.39 2.95
CA LYS A 208 -21.84 -3.90 1.54
C LYS A 208 -21.67 -2.39 1.41
N MET A 209 -21.12 -1.77 2.42
CA MET A 209 -20.79 -0.35 2.46
C MET A 209 -19.35 -0.12 2.03
N ILE A 210 -19.13 0.18 0.76
CA ILE A 210 -17.79 0.46 0.23
C ILE A 210 -17.38 1.90 0.63
N PRO A 211 -16.17 2.14 1.14
CA PRO A 211 -15.04 1.20 1.29
C PRO A 211 -15.02 0.39 2.59
N LYS A 212 -15.87 0.70 3.58
CA LYS A 212 -15.85 0.12 4.94
C LYS A 212 -15.80 -1.42 4.91
N SER A 213 -16.67 -2.05 4.12
CA SER A 213 -16.75 -3.53 4.04
C SER A 213 -15.50 -4.16 3.44
N VAL A 214 -14.84 -3.49 2.49
CA VAL A 214 -13.56 -3.93 1.92
C VAL A 214 -12.45 -3.84 2.96
N VAL A 215 -12.38 -2.73 3.68
CA VAL A 215 -11.41 -2.53 4.77
C VAL A 215 -11.59 -3.59 5.85
N ALA A 216 -12.83 -3.88 6.25
CA ALA A 216 -13.12 -4.92 7.24
C ALA A 216 -12.67 -6.31 6.77
N SER A 217 -12.91 -6.65 5.50
CA SER A 217 -12.45 -7.92 4.90
C SER A 217 -10.94 -8.08 4.96
N PHE A 218 -10.20 -7.05 4.59
CA PHE A 218 -8.73 -7.07 4.62
C PHE A 218 -8.19 -7.06 6.05
N THR A 219 -8.81 -6.29 6.94
CA THR A 219 -8.44 -6.25 8.37
C THR A 219 -8.60 -7.64 9.01
N HIS A 220 -9.69 -8.33 8.69
CA HIS A 220 -9.92 -9.71 9.13
C HIS A 220 -8.81 -10.65 8.62
N ASP A 221 -8.48 -10.58 7.33
CA ASP A 221 -7.47 -11.45 6.73
C ASP A 221 -6.05 -11.18 7.28
N ILE A 222 -5.72 -9.90 7.54
CA ILE A 222 -4.41 -9.50 8.08
C ILE A 222 -4.31 -9.84 9.57
N PHE A 223 -5.23 -9.33 10.41
CA PHE A 223 -5.06 -9.28 11.86
C PHE A 223 -5.78 -10.40 12.61
N ILE A 224 -6.62 -11.20 11.92
CA ILE A 224 -7.22 -12.42 12.49
C ILE A 224 -6.59 -13.66 11.86
N LYS A 225 -6.50 -13.72 10.52
CA LYS A 225 -5.99 -14.90 9.79
C LYS A 225 -4.47 -14.87 9.56
N GLY A 226 -3.82 -13.71 9.68
CA GLY A 226 -2.36 -13.59 9.55
C GLY A 226 -1.84 -13.80 8.14
N CYS A 227 -2.57 -13.40 7.10
CA CYS A 227 -2.24 -13.67 5.70
C CYS A 227 -0.86 -13.15 5.25
N GLN A 228 -0.28 -12.19 5.97
CA GLN A 228 1.06 -11.66 5.66
C GLN A 228 2.21 -12.51 6.24
N VAL A 229 1.92 -13.41 7.20
CA VAL A 229 2.95 -14.07 8.02
C VAL A 229 2.82 -15.58 8.07
N ASN A 230 1.76 -16.15 7.51
CA ASN A 230 1.45 -17.58 7.56
C ASN A 230 2.16 -18.42 6.48
N PHE A 231 3.15 -17.85 5.79
CA PHE A 231 3.95 -18.53 4.76
C PHE A 231 5.41 -18.09 4.79
N SER A 232 6.30 -18.94 4.26
CA SER A 232 7.71 -18.64 3.99
C SER A 232 7.92 -18.12 2.58
N ILE A 233 9.02 -17.36 2.36
CA ILE A 233 9.45 -16.87 1.05
C ILE A 233 10.65 -17.74 0.65
N ASP A 234 10.40 -18.86 0.00
CA ASP A 234 11.40 -19.86 -0.37
C ASP A 234 11.24 -20.38 -1.81
N GLY A 235 10.25 -19.87 -2.54
CA GLY A 235 10.00 -20.24 -3.92
C GLY A 235 11.00 -19.62 -4.90
N PRO A 236 11.20 -20.24 -6.08
CA PRO A 236 12.15 -19.75 -7.09
C PRO A 236 11.71 -18.39 -7.68
N ASN A 237 10.42 -18.10 -7.66
CA ASN A 237 9.84 -16.87 -8.20
C ASN A 237 9.47 -15.85 -7.10
N GLU A 238 10.09 -15.97 -5.93
CA GLU A 238 9.89 -15.10 -4.80
C GLU A 238 11.23 -14.57 -4.30
N VAL A 239 11.22 -13.38 -3.73
CA VAL A 239 12.41 -12.79 -3.12
C VAL A 239 11.98 -11.77 -2.05
N GLU A 240 12.76 -11.74 -0.98
CA GLU A 240 12.55 -10.78 0.10
C GLU A 240 13.47 -9.57 -0.10
N VAL A 241 12.91 -8.37 0.01
CA VAL A 241 13.59 -7.12 -0.36
C VAL A 241 14.80 -6.81 0.52
N THR A 242 14.76 -7.17 1.81
CA THR A 242 15.91 -6.94 2.70
C THR A 242 17.10 -7.84 2.37
N SER A 243 16.83 -9.03 1.81
CA SER A 243 17.89 -9.91 1.29
C SER A 243 18.51 -9.39 0.00
N LEU A 244 17.74 -8.66 -0.82
CA LEU A 244 18.27 -8.04 -2.04
C LEU A 244 19.14 -6.80 -1.74
N TYR A 245 18.76 -6.04 -0.73
CA TYR A 245 19.37 -4.77 -0.38
C TYR A 245 19.74 -4.71 1.12
N PRO A 246 20.68 -5.56 1.59
CA PRO A 246 21.00 -5.72 3.00
C PRO A 246 21.59 -4.45 3.66
N ASP A 247 22.19 -3.59 2.85
CA ASP A 247 22.78 -2.34 3.32
C ASP A 247 21.76 -1.18 3.39
N GLU A 248 20.51 -1.44 2.95
CA GLU A 248 19.47 -0.44 2.94
C GLU A 248 18.56 -0.57 4.16
N ARG A 249 18.28 0.56 4.77
CA ARG A 249 17.42 0.63 5.94
C ARG A 249 15.99 0.99 5.54
N PHE A 250 15.02 0.30 6.16
CA PHE A 250 13.62 0.72 6.20
C PHE A 250 13.38 1.70 7.36
N ARG A 251 12.55 2.69 7.14
CA ARG A 251 12.03 3.52 8.24
C ARG A 251 11.19 2.64 9.18
N THR A 252 11.39 2.84 10.47
CA THR A 252 10.59 2.15 11.48
C THR A 252 9.22 2.78 11.63
N VAL A 253 8.23 2.01 12.13
CA VAL A 253 6.92 2.55 12.51
C VAL A 253 7.05 3.68 13.54
N ASP A 254 8.00 3.54 14.48
CA ASP A 254 8.30 4.57 15.47
C ASP A 254 8.67 5.90 14.82
N GLU A 255 9.52 5.89 13.78
CA GLU A 255 9.89 7.08 13.00
C GLU A 255 8.74 7.61 12.16
N CYS A 256 7.86 6.73 11.66
CA CYS A 256 6.66 7.18 10.95
C CYS A 256 5.69 7.91 11.90
N PHE A 257 5.61 7.46 13.15
CA PHE A 257 4.79 8.14 14.16
C PHE A 257 5.36 9.51 14.57
N ASP A 258 6.68 9.74 14.45
CA ASP A 258 7.25 11.07 14.64
C ASP A 258 6.70 12.10 13.64
N ASP A 259 6.45 11.69 12.40
CA ASP A 259 5.85 12.58 11.38
C ASP A 259 4.46 13.05 11.82
N PHE A 260 3.65 12.17 12.44
CA PHE A 260 2.34 12.54 12.99
C PHE A 260 2.46 13.52 14.17
N ILE A 261 3.44 13.34 15.04
CA ILE A 261 3.67 14.29 16.16
C ILE A 261 4.03 15.68 15.61
N VAL A 262 4.86 15.76 14.57
CA VAL A 262 5.20 17.04 13.92
C VAL A 262 3.95 17.69 13.32
N GLN A 263 3.11 16.91 12.65
CA GLN A 263 1.88 17.39 12.05
C GLN A 263 0.88 17.90 13.11
N MET A 264 0.70 17.17 14.20
CA MET A 264 -0.16 17.58 15.33
C MET A 264 0.29 18.91 15.93
N ASN A 265 1.58 19.07 16.18
CA ASN A 265 2.12 20.31 16.73
C ASN A 265 1.95 21.49 15.77
N GLY A 266 2.10 21.25 14.45
CA GLY A 266 1.87 22.28 13.42
C GLY A 266 0.40 22.73 13.34
N GLN A 267 -0.56 21.82 13.52
CA GLN A 267 -1.99 22.15 13.55
C GLN A 267 -2.37 22.98 14.79
N GLN A 268 -1.82 22.64 15.97
CA GLN A 268 -2.06 23.41 17.19
C GLN A 268 -1.56 24.85 17.11
N ILE A 269 -0.38 25.07 16.49
CA ILE A 269 0.15 26.42 16.28
C ILE A 269 -0.72 27.20 15.32
N GLY A 270 -1.21 26.58 14.24
CA GLY A 270 -2.11 27.24 13.29
C GLY A 270 -3.45 27.65 13.90
N GLU A 271 -4.05 26.82 14.75
CA GLU A 271 -5.28 27.12 15.46
C GLU A 271 -5.09 28.23 16.51
N GLU A 272 -3.96 28.27 17.21
CA GLU A 272 -3.63 29.36 18.15
C GLU A 272 -3.39 30.70 17.42
N GLU A 273 -2.78 30.69 16.23
CA GLU A 273 -2.58 31.89 15.41
C GLU A 273 -3.91 32.42 14.82
N GLU A 274 -4.84 31.55 14.40
CA GLU A 274 -6.17 31.97 13.96
C GLU A 274 -7.01 32.57 15.10
N ILE A 275 -6.90 32.03 16.30
CA ILE A 275 -7.61 32.57 17.50
C ILE A 275 -7.02 33.91 17.90
N THR A 276 -5.71 34.11 17.78
CA THR A 276 -5.02 35.35 18.17
C THR A 276 -5.07 36.43 17.11
N ASN A 277 -5.32 36.09 15.83
CA ASN A 277 -5.45 37.02 14.70
C ASN A 277 -6.68 36.66 13.84
N PRO A 278 -7.91 36.89 14.30
CA PRO A 278 -9.10 36.63 13.50
C PRO A 278 -9.08 37.52 12.25
N SER A 279 -9.20 36.91 11.07
CA SER A 279 -9.35 37.63 9.82
C SER A 279 -10.47 38.64 9.90
N PRO A 280 -10.33 39.89 9.40
CA PRO A 280 -11.37 40.89 9.46
C PRO A 280 -12.61 40.39 8.71
N VAL A 281 -13.73 40.33 9.41
CA VAL A 281 -15.06 40.07 8.82
C VAL A 281 -15.33 41.19 7.82
N VAL A 282 -15.32 40.89 6.54
CA VAL A 282 -15.82 41.80 5.50
C VAL A 282 -17.33 41.65 5.50
N GLU A 283 -18.02 42.56 6.17
CA GLU A 283 -19.47 42.75 5.98
C GLU A 283 -19.72 43.28 4.57
N LEU A 284 -20.46 42.52 3.75
CA LEU A 284 -21.04 42.94 2.48
C LEU A 284 -22.53 43.24 2.67
#